data_e1dda8f4a44bae09d1115c5dbff7fa3b
#
_entry.id   e1dda8f4a44bae09d1115c5dbff7fa3b
#
_cell.length_a   1.000
_cell.length_b   1.000
_cell.length_c   1.000
_cell.angle_alpha   90.00
_cell.angle_beta   90.00
_cell.angle_gamma   90.00
#
_symmetry.space_group_name_H-M   'P 1'
#
loop_
_entity.id
_entity.type
_entity.pdbx_description
1 polymer ?
#
loop_
_entity_poly.entity_id
_entity_poly.type
_entity_poly.pdbx_seq_one_letter_code
_entity_poly.pdbx_strand_id
1 'polypeptide(L)'
;GAFVRIISKHPSEGGKPPYFDVEFIGYDRYPLYGKQTPVQVMMPMADSMDSFGMGAAFWFGPSEGHFGSKCEWLSPNTARIYHSTKAEGLPMSSAYDHLFTESNRNFQHRAAKVGGVYRLMHYYYGKNAFNLDSNEHLTLENIEILSCRGMGVHIGGSQKYWQMINLRAGARGGGKIRPCSTTADVVHSTNSLGYCKMIGCSFSLNQDDVVNFHDRTTFAKKISKNEMQIVNSRGNYYFGAQAGDIIDLYEADCSPTGFSAKIIKIDGENLYLDSDVPEAKGAGFLVSRRSGATDNLLVKDCVFENYYGRAIFQGRNVTVENCVFKNGPSIPLKFQTAFTLDKWVEGRGVSNVVVRGCTFEDNNFKM
;
A
#
# COMPACT_ATOMS: atom_id res chain seq x y z
N GLY A 1 10.56 -11.16 -6.87
CA GLY A 1 10.22 -10.94 -8.27
C GLY A 1 11.29 -11.44 -9.23
N ALA A 2 10.99 -11.41 -10.49
CA ALA A 2 11.89 -11.79 -11.59
C ALA A 2 11.80 -10.74 -12.71
N PHE A 3 12.79 -10.72 -13.59
CA PHE A 3 12.68 -10.01 -14.85
C PHE A 3 12.15 -10.95 -15.92
N VAL A 4 11.25 -10.45 -16.75
CA VAL A 4 10.69 -11.20 -17.88
C VAL A 4 10.67 -10.36 -19.14
N ARG A 5 10.83 -11.02 -20.30
CA ARG A 5 10.57 -10.45 -21.62
C ARG A 5 9.31 -11.11 -22.19
N ILE A 6 8.38 -10.32 -22.68
CA ILE A 6 7.23 -10.85 -23.42
C ILE A 6 7.74 -11.32 -24.80
N ILE A 7 7.63 -12.62 -25.09
CA ILE A 7 7.97 -13.19 -26.39
C ILE A 7 6.79 -13.29 -27.34
N SER A 8 5.60 -13.51 -26.79
CA SER A 8 4.36 -13.45 -27.57
C SER A 8 3.18 -13.02 -26.69
N LYS A 9 2.11 -12.55 -27.32
CA LYS A 9 0.86 -12.22 -26.65
C LYS A 9 -0.33 -12.75 -27.47
N HIS A 10 -1.29 -13.32 -26.78
CA HIS A 10 -2.43 -13.98 -27.37
C HIS A 10 -3.73 -13.42 -26.78
N PRO A 11 -4.65 -12.88 -27.58
CA PRO A 11 -5.92 -12.37 -27.11
C PRO A 11 -6.82 -13.49 -26.61
N SER A 12 -7.93 -13.13 -26.01
CA SER A 12 -8.98 -14.08 -25.64
C SER A 12 -9.55 -14.73 -26.90
N GLU A 13 -9.58 -16.06 -26.96
CA GLU A 13 -10.10 -16.82 -28.07
C GLU A 13 -10.73 -18.13 -27.61
N GLY A 14 -11.87 -18.49 -28.16
CA GLY A 14 -12.54 -19.76 -27.87
C GLY A 14 -12.91 -19.96 -26.41
N GLY A 15 -13.23 -18.89 -25.68
CA GLY A 15 -13.55 -18.93 -24.24
C GLY A 15 -12.33 -19.04 -23.33
N LYS A 16 -11.11 -19.07 -23.89
CA LYS A 16 -9.87 -19.04 -23.10
C LYS A 16 -9.48 -17.61 -22.77
N PRO A 17 -8.95 -17.33 -21.54
CA PRO A 17 -8.46 -16.00 -21.19
C PRO A 17 -7.24 -15.62 -22.05
N PRO A 18 -6.97 -14.33 -22.23
CA PRO A 18 -5.75 -13.88 -22.90
C PRO A 18 -4.54 -14.31 -22.09
N TYR A 19 -3.38 -14.50 -22.76
CA TYR A 19 -2.14 -14.88 -22.10
C TYR A 19 -0.91 -14.27 -22.76
N PHE A 20 0.19 -14.28 -22.00
CA PHE A 20 1.51 -13.93 -22.48
C PHE A 20 2.44 -15.15 -22.38
N ASP A 21 3.25 -15.36 -23.41
CA ASP A 21 4.44 -16.19 -23.27
C ASP A 21 5.62 -15.28 -22.92
N VAL A 22 6.31 -15.62 -21.85
CA VAL A 22 7.41 -14.80 -21.30
C VAL A 22 8.67 -15.61 -21.13
N GLU A 23 9.82 -14.96 -21.36
CA GLU A 23 11.14 -15.46 -21.05
C GLU A 23 11.62 -14.85 -19.73
N PHE A 24 12.05 -15.67 -18.77
CA PHE A 24 12.72 -15.21 -17.57
C PHE A 24 14.16 -14.88 -17.86
N ILE A 25 14.59 -13.66 -17.52
CA ILE A 25 15.93 -13.16 -17.84
C ILE A 25 16.68 -12.70 -16.59
N GLY A 26 17.99 -12.82 -16.61
CA GLY A 26 18.86 -12.20 -15.60
C GLY A 26 18.94 -12.89 -14.26
N TYR A 27 18.30 -14.07 -14.05
CA TYR A 27 18.32 -14.75 -12.75
C TYR A 27 18.20 -16.27 -12.86
N ASP A 28 19.14 -17.00 -12.27
CA ASP A 28 19.31 -18.46 -12.39
C ASP A 28 18.65 -19.29 -11.27
N ARG A 29 18.16 -18.67 -10.19
CA ARG A 29 17.67 -19.38 -9.01
C ARG A 29 16.16 -19.43 -8.87
N TYR A 30 15.44 -18.51 -9.47
CA TYR A 30 13.98 -18.43 -9.35
C TYR A 30 13.38 -17.61 -10.49
N PRO A 31 12.27 -18.01 -11.10
CA PRO A 31 11.47 -19.17 -10.73
C PRO A 31 12.13 -20.51 -11.09
N LEU A 32 11.77 -21.57 -10.37
CA LEU A 32 12.31 -22.90 -10.61
C LEU A 32 11.48 -23.60 -11.68
N TYR A 33 12.14 -24.03 -12.76
CA TYR A 33 11.52 -24.79 -13.84
C TYR A 33 10.75 -26.03 -13.30
N GLY A 34 9.58 -26.26 -13.86
CA GLY A 34 8.69 -27.36 -13.47
C GLY A 34 8.04 -27.23 -12.11
N LYS A 35 8.35 -26.18 -11.34
CA LYS A 35 7.67 -25.88 -10.09
C LYS A 35 6.53 -24.88 -10.32
N GLN A 36 5.52 -24.97 -9.50
CA GLN A 36 4.42 -24.01 -9.54
C GLN A 36 4.94 -22.63 -9.14
N THR A 37 4.80 -21.67 -10.01
CA THR A 37 5.30 -20.32 -9.85
C THR A 37 4.13 -19.35 -9.73
N PRO A 38 3.95 -18.68 -8.59
CA PRO A 38 2.93 -17.64 -8.48
C PRO A 38 3.29 -16.46 -9.37
N VAL A 39 2.29 -15.89 -9.99
CA VAL A 39 2.40 -14.67 -10.79
C VAL A 39 1.22 -13.78 -10.44
N GLN A 40 1.48 -12.63 -9.89
CA GLN A 40 0.42 -11.72 -9.47
C GLN A 40 0.38 -10.43 -10.27
N VAL A 41 1.51 -9.76 -10.39
CA VAL A 41 1.60 -8.47 -11.09
C VAL A 41 2.83 -8.42 -11.95
N MET A 42 2.70 -7.84 -13.13
CA MET A 42 3.80 -7.52 -14.03
C MET A 42 3.76 -6.01 -14.32
N MET A 43 4.89 -5.35 -14.15
CA MET A 43 5.03 -3.91 -14.38
C MET A 43 6.11 -3.63 -15.40
N PRO A 44 5.92 -2.65 -16.30
CA PRO A 44 6.94 -2.30 -17.27
C PRO A 44 8.22 -1.80 -16.59
N MET A 45 9.35 -2.06 -17.22
CA MET A 45 10.62 -1.42 -16.92
C MET A 45 10.78 -0.18 -17.82
N ALA A 46 11.51 0.83 -17.34
CA ALA A 46 12.05 1.85 -18.21
C ALA A 46 13.20 1.26 -19.08
N ASP A 47 13.95 2.10 -19.73
CA ASP A 47 15.03 1.68 -20.65
C ASP A 47 16.18 0.91 -19.97
N SER A 48 16.22 0.93 -18.64
CA SER A 48 17.16 0.15 -17.84
C SER A 48 16.46 -0.74 -16.81
N MET A 49 17.08 -1.87 -16.43
CA MET A 49 16.54 -2.81 -15.45
C MET A 49 16.57 -2.30 -14.00
N ASP A 50 17.14 -1.13 -13.74
CA ASP A 50 17.28 -0.52 -12.44
C ASP A 50 16.37 0.71 -12.23
N SER A 51 15.48 0.99 -13.17
CA SER A 51 14.50 2.07 -13.09
C SER A 51 13.07 1.59 -13.33
N PHE A 52 12.09 2.42 -12.92
CA PHE A 52 10.69 2.12 -13.15
C PHE A 52 10.20 2.69 -14.49
N GLY A 53 9.62 1.84 -15.32
CA GLY A 53 8.89 2.29 -16.50
C GLY A 53 7.53 2.85 -16.15
N MET A 54 7.11 3.85 -16.91
CA MET A 54 5.74 4.33 -16.91
C MET A 54 4.88 3.38 -17.73
N GLY A 55 3.76 2.96 -17.20
CA GLY A 55 2.80 2.11 -17.89
C GLY A 55 1.86 1.37 -16.94
N ALA A 56 0.86 0.73 -17.53
CA ALA A 56 -0.12 -0.03 -16.77
C ALA A 56 0.51 -1.28 -16.12
N ALA A 57 0.21 -1.51 -14.87
CA ALA A 57 0.46 -2.80 -14.25
C ALA A 57 -0.47 -3.87 -14.85
N PHE A 58 0.07 -5.04 -15.12
CA PHE A 58 -0.72 -6.19 -15.59
C PHE A 58 -1.01 -7.11 -14.41
N TRP A 59 -2.29 -7.21 -14.05
CA TRP A 59 -2.74 -7.99 -12.91
C TRP A 59 -3.18 -9.38 -13.38
N PHE A 60 -2.59 -10.42 -12.79
CA PHE A 60 -2.83 -11.81 -13.17
C PHE A 60 -3.60 -12.61 -12.12
N GLY A 61 -3.80 -12.09 -10.94
CA GLY A 61 -4.53 -12.82 -9.94
C GLY A 61 -4.47 -12.25 -8.54
N PRO A 62 -5.04 -12.95 -7.55
CA PRO A 62 -5.21 -12.49 -6.20
C PRO A 62 -3.88 -12.23 -5.48
N SER A 63 -3.90 -11.31 -4.52
CA SER A 63 -2.86 -11.11 -3.53
C SER A 63 -2.82 -12.28 -2.53
N GLU A 64 -1.77 -12.38 -1.75
CA GLU A 64 -1.63 -13.35 -0.64
C GLU A 64 -1.51 -14.83 -1.01
N GLY A 65 -0.42 -15.16 -1.69
CA GLY A 65 0.08 -16.54 -1.76
C GLY A 65 -0.74 -17.51 -2.56
N HIS A 66 -1.84 -17.07 -3.13
CA HIS A 66 -2.57 -17.85 -4.11
C HIS A 66 -1.97 -17.62 -5.48
N PHE A 67 -1.85 -18.72 -6.24
CA PHE A 67 -1.45 -18.64 -7.61
C PHE A 67 -2.50 -17.82 -8.34
N GLY A 68 -2.13 -16.67 -8.81
CA GLY A 68 -2.93 -15.90 -9.71
C GLY A 68 -3.33 -16.76 -10.87
N SER A 69 -3.21 -16.35 -12.01
CA SER A 69 -3.53 -17.17 -13.16
C SER A 69 -2.59 -18.38 -13.29
N LYS A 70 -3.08 -19.36 -14.00
CA LYS A 70 -2.32 -20.52 -14.40
C LYS A 70 -1.01 -20.12 -15.06
N CYS A 71 0.10 -20.69 -14.60
CA CYS A 71 1.41 -20.54 -15.19
C CYS A 71 1.86 -21.91 -15.73
N GLU A 72 2.12 -21.99 -17.01
CA GLU A 72 2.57 -23.20 -17.68
C GLU A 72 4.01 -23.02 -18.16
N TRP A 73 4.91 -23.94 -17.76
CA TRP A 73 6.27 -23.95 -18.26
C TRP A 73 6.30 -24.49 -19.70
N LEU A 74 6.91 -23.72 -20.59
CA LEU A 74 7.12 -24.09 -21.99
C LEU A 74 8.54 -24.60 -22.21
N SER A 75 9.52 -24.11 -21.43
CA SER A 75 10.91 -24.49 -21.43
C SER A 75 11.57 -24.12 -20.09
N PRO A 76 12.86 -24.43 -19.85
CA PRO A 76 13.53 -24.08 -18.60
C PRO A 76 13.49 -22.58 -18.23
N ASN A 77 13.37 -21.69 -19.20
CA ASN A 77 13.33 -20.24 -18.97
C ASN A 77 12.10 -19.54 -19.57
N THR A 78 11.16 -20.28 -20.14
CA THR A 78 9.94 -19.70 -20.70
C THR A 78 8.70 -20.26 -20.06
N ALA A 79 7.71 -19.40 -19.88
CA ALA A 79 6.41 -19.80 -19.31
C ALA A 79 5.26 -19.04 -19.97
N ARG A 80 4.11 -19.67 -20.01
CA ARG A 80 2.83 -19.09 -20.38
C ARG A 80 2.08 -18.62 -19.15
N ILE A 81 1.65 -17.37 -19.16
CA ILE A 81 0.94 -16.72 -18.05
C ILE A 81 -0.42 -16.27 -18.55
N TYR A 82 -1.48 -16.82 -17.96
CA TYR A 82 -2.86 -16.46 -18.30
C TYR A 82 -3.34 -15.31 -17.43
N HIS A 83 -4.13 -14.40 -17.99
CA HIS A 83 -4.86 -13.40 -17.24
C HIS A 83 -5.97 -14.05 -16.42
N SER A 84 -6.11 -13.68 -15.16
CA SER A 84 -7.25 -14.11 -14.35
C SER A 84 -8.54 -13.44 -14.85
N THR A 85 -9.64 -14.16 -14.72
CA THR A 85 -10.98 -13.65 -15.02
C THR A 85 -11.73 -13.18 -13.78
N LYS A 86 -11.19 -13.45 -12.59
CA LYS A 86 -11.85 -13.18 -11.31
C LYS A 86 -10.84 -12.72 -10.27
N ALA A 87 -11.31 -11.86 -9.38
CA ALA A 87 -10.57 -11.42 -8.18
C ALA A 87 -10.76 -12.38 -6.99
N GLU A 88 -11.09 -13.66 -7.23
CA GLU A 88 -11.35 -14.64 -6.16
C GLU A 88 -10.16 -14.79 -5.21
N GLY A 89 -10.44 -14.75 -3.92
CA GLY A 89 -9.44 -14.95 -2.86
C GLY A 89 -8.67 -13.68 -2.45
N LEU A 90 -9.00 -12.51 -3.00
CA LEU A 90 -8.48 -11.25 -2.49
C LEU A 90 -9.17 -10.86 -1.19
N PRO A 91 -8.45 -10.39 -0.15
CA PRO A 91 -9.05 -9.90 1.09
C PRO A 91 -10.01 -8.73 0.88
N MET A 92 -9.97 -8.11 -0.29
CA MET A 92 -10.79 -6.99 -0.73
C MET A 92 -11.23 -7.21 -2.19
N SER A 93 -11.84 -8.36 -2.47
CA SER A 93 -12.23 -8.72 -3.84
C SER A 93 -12.99 -7.60 -4.55
N SER A 94 -13.99 -7.01 -3.91
CA SER A 94 -14.78 -5.91 -4.48
C SER A 94 -13.95 -4.68 -4.85
N ALA A 95 -12.90 -4.35 -4.08
CA ALA A 95 -12.04 -3.20 -4.38
C ALA A 95 -11.18 -3.38 -5.63
N TYR A 96 -10.88 -4.62 -5.99
CA TYR A 96 -10.03 -4.98 -7.12
C TYR A 96 -10.77 -5.54 -8.32
N ASP A 97 -12.08 -5.80 -8.24
CA ASP A 97 -12.87 -6.38 -9.32
C ASP A 97 -12.73 -5.60 -10.64
N HIS A 98 -12.61 -4.27 -10.57
CA HIS A 98 -12.39 -3.43 -11.73
C HIS A 98 -11.10 -3.75 -12.50
N LEU A 99 -10.08 -4.33 -11.84
CA LEU A 99 -8.83 -4.74 -12.49
C LEU A 99 -8.99 -6.00 -13.34
N PHE A 100 -10.00 -6.82 -13.04
CA PHE A 100 -10.25 -8.10 -13.69
C PHE A 100 -11.43 -8.08 -14.67
N THR A 101 -11.98 -6.91 -14.98
CA THR A 101 -12.99 -6.76 -16.03
C THR A 101 -12.42 -7.11 -17.40
N GLU A 102 -13.26 -7.59 -18.32
CA GLU A 102 -12.84 -7.88 -19.69
C GLU A 102 -12.23 -6.66 -20.38
N SER A 103 -12.83 -5.49 -20.20
CA SER A 103 -12.31 -4.23 -20.74
C SER A 103 -10.89 -3.93 -20.27
N ASN A 104 -10.63 -4.10 -18.97
CA ASN A 104 -9.30 -3.82 -18.41
C ASN A 104 -8.27 -4.88 -18.84
N ARG A 105 -8.65 -6.16 -18.87
CA ARG A 105 -7.79 -7.22 -19.43
C ARG A 105 -7.39 -6.95 -20.87
N ASN A 106 -8.36 -6.56 -21.69
CA ASN A 106 -8.11 -6.20 -23.09
C ASN A 106 -7.23 -4.96 -23.22
N PHE A 107 -7.41 -3.96 -22.35
CA PHE A 107 -6.52 -2.80 -22.29
C PHE A 107 -5.09 -3.21 -21.91
N GLN A 108 -4.91 -3.97 -20.85
CA GLN A 108 -3.60 -4.47 -20.40
C GLN A 108 -2.93 -5.27 -21.50
N HIS A 109 -3.66 -6.18 -22.13
CA HIS A 109 -3.15 -7.00 -23.22
C HIS A 109 -2.69 -6.16 -24.43
N ARG A 110 -3.46 -5.12 -24.80
CA ARG A 110 -3.04 -4.18 -25.87
C ARG A 110 -1.82 -3.37 -25.50
N ALA A 111 -1.73 -2.89 -24.25
CA ALA A 111 -0.64 -2.07 -23.77
C ALA A 111 0.70 -2.84 -23.67
N ALA A 112 0.65 -4.16 -23.51
CA ALA A 112 1.85 -5.00 -23.44
C ALA A 112 2.59 -5.02 -24.77
N LYS A 113 3.93 -4.86 -24.71
CA LYS A 113 4.80 -4.85 -25.89
C LYS A 113 5.57 -6.15 -25.98
N VAL A 114 5.48 -6.84 -27.13
CA VAL A 114 6.37 -7.98 -27.44
C VAL A 114 7.81 -7.46 -27.54
N GLY A 115 8.75 -8.18 -26.96
CA GLY A 115 10.15 -7.76 -26.80
C GLY A 115 10.42 -6.86 -25.59
N GLY A 116 9.37 -6.28 -25.01
CA GLY A 116 9.49 -5.43 -23.82
C GLY A 116 9.90 -6.23 -22.58
N VAL A 117 10.71 -5.59 -21.72
CA VAL A 117 11.15 -6.14 -20.44
C VAL A 117 10.28 -5.63 -19.31
N TYR A 118 9.90 -6.53 -18.41
CA TYR A 118 8.97 -6.28 -17.33
C TYR A 118 9.50 -6.86 -16.01
N ARG A 119 9.08 -6.25 -14.92
CA ARG A 119 9.24 -6.79 -13.57
C ARG A 119 8.04 -7.66 -13.27
N LEU A 120 8.25 -8.92 -12.98
CA LEU A 120 7.23 -9.86 -12.56
C LEU A 120 7.28 -10.04 -11.06
N MET A 121 6.20 -9.74 -10.38
CA MET A 121 6.03 -10.01 -8.96
C MET A 121 5.29 -11.32 -8.76
N HIS A 122 5.94 -12.26 -8.06
CA HIS A 122 5.32 -13.52 -7.71
C HIS A 122 4.33 -13.40 -6.56
N TYR A 123 4.55 -12.41 -5.70
CA TYR A 123 3.69 -12.08 -4.57
C TYR A 123 3.48 -10.57 -4.52
N TYR A 124 2.30 -10.16 -4.08
CA TYR A 124 1.94 -8.77 -3.80
C TYR A 124 1.23 -8.76 -2.45
N TYR A 125 1.63 -7.88 -1.53
CA TYR A 125 1.14 -7.89 -0.14
C TYR A 125 1.29 -9.26 0.57
N GLY A 126 2.38 -9.97 0.34
CA GLY A 126 2.64 -11.28 0.98
C GLY A 126 3.07 -11.14 2.45
N LYS A 127 4.24 -11.68 2.80
CA LYS A 127 4.77 -11.58 4.17
C LYS A 127 5.70 -10.38 4.32
N ASN A 128 5.49 -9.56 5.34
CA ASN A 128 6.31 -8.40 5.66
C ASN A 128 7.67 -8.83 6.24
N ALA A 129 8.69 -7.97 6.11
CA ALA A 129 9.97 -8.20 6.76
C ALA A 129 9.85 -7.96 8.27
N PHE A 130 9.15 -6.88 8.66
CA PHE A 130 8.86 -6.56 10.05
C PHE A 130 7.38 -6.28 10.24
N ASN A 131 6.83 -6.81 11.33
CA ASN A 131 5.54 -6.37 11.87
C ASN A 131 5.81 -5.81 13.27
N LEU A 132 5.44 -4.55 13.47
CA LEU A 132 5.52 -3.86 14.75
C LEU A 132 4.09 -3.62 15.23
N ASP A 133 3.78 -4.11 16.40
CA ASP A 133 2.44 -3.99 16.96
C ASP A 133 2.51 -3.73 18.46
N SER A 134 1.93 -2.61 18.89
CA SER A 134 1.74 -2.27 20.31
C SER A 134 3.03 -2.21 21.13
N ASN A 135 4.15 -1.82 20.52
CA ASN A 135 5.41 -1.60 21.24
C ASN A 135 5.60 -0.13 21.61
N GLU A 136 6.42 0.11 22.58
CA GLU A 136 6.89 1.43 22.97
C GLU A 136 8.42 1.46 23.01
N HIS A 137 9.02 2.63 22.67
CA HIS A 137 10.46 2.86 22.71
C HIS A 137 11.27 1.85 21.87
N LEU A 138 10.79 1.56 20.65
CA LEU A 138 11.43 0.63 19.74
C LEU A 138 12.32 1.36 18.74
N THR A 139 13.51 0.84 18.53
CA THR A 139 14.45 1.33 17.52
C THR A 139 14.81 0.22 16.54
N LEU A 140 14.66 0.50 15.25
CA LEU A 140 15.25 -0.27 14.14
C LEU A 140 16.43 0.53 13.61
N GLU A 141 17.64 0.03 13.78
CA GLU A 141 18.87 0.76 13.44
C GLU A 141 19.82 -0.08 12.59
N ASN A 142 20.39 0.54 11.54
CA ASN A 142 21.38 -0.09 10.66
C ASN A 142 20.88 -1.41 10.04
N ILE A 143 19.63 -1.39 9.53
CA ILE A 143 18.98 -2.56 8.97
C ILE A 143 18.93 -2.44 7.43
N GLU A 144 19.19 -3.55 6.75
CA GLU A 144 19.07 -3.64 5.30
C GLU A 144 18.01 -4.68 4.90
N ILE A 145 17.02 -4.26 4.09
CA ILE A 145 15.99 -5.10 3.49
C ILE A 145 16.28 -5.20 2.00
N LEU A 146 16.83 -6.33 1.55
CA LEU A 146 17.26 -6.52 0.16
C LEU A 146 16.19 -7.15 -0.74
N SER A 147 15.22 -7.83 -0.19
CA SER A 147 14.09 -8.40 -0.93
C SER A 147 13.04 -8.92 0.04
N CYS A 148 11.84 -8.37 -0.04
CA CYS A 148 10.70 -8.77 0.77
C CYS A 148 9.49 -9.02 -0.13
N ARG A 149 8.67 -10.02 0.16
CA ARG A 149 7.46 -10.34 -0.62
C ARG A 149 6.19 -9.67 -0.11
N GLY A 150 6.31 -8.63 0.67
CA GLY A 150 5.26 -7.81 1.23
C GLY A 150 5.80 -6.43 1.54
N MET A 151 5.33 -5.83 2.61
CA MET A 151 5.83 -4.56 3.13
C MET A 151 7.21 -4.75 3.80
N GLY A 152 8.04 -3.73 3.74
CA GLY A 152 9.30 -3.72 4.50
C GLY A 152 9.02 -3.67 5.99
N VAL A 153 8.40 -2.61 6.46
CA VAL A 153 7.99 -2.44 7.86
C VAL A 153 6.50 -2.11 7.90
N HIS A 154 5.72 -2.97 8.51
CA HIS A 154 4.30 -2.74 8.81
C HIS A 154 4.14 -2.40 10.29
N ILE A 155 3.47 -1.30 10.58
CA ILE A 155 3.25 -0.79 11.93
C ILE A 155 1.75 -0.76 12.19
N GLY A 156 1.33 -1.35 13.32
CA GLY A 156 -0.07 -1.40 13.73
C GLY A 156 -0.22 -1.29 15.25
N GLY A 157 -1.43 -1.50 15.73
CA GLY A 157 -1.78 -1.44 17.12
C GLY A 157 -1.52 -0.07 17.74
N SER A 158 -1.27 -0.02 19.03
CA SER A 158 -0.96 1.23 19.76
C SER A 158 0.54 1.55 19.74
N GLN A 159 1.24 1.27 18.65
CA GLN A 159 2.68 1.54 18.50
C GLN A 159 2.98 3.02 18.69
N LYS A 160 3.94 3.36 19.58
CA LYS A 160 4.37 4.75 19.83
C LYS A 160 5.82 4.85 20.26
N TYR A 161 6.41 6.06 20.14
CA TYR A 161 7.80 6.33 20.52
C TYR A 161 8.79 5.38 19.86
N TRP A 162 8.70 5.29 18.55
CA TRP A 162 9.54 4.38 17.77
C TRP A 162 10.33 5.13 16.70
N GLN A 163 11.43 4.52 16.28
CA GLN A 163 12.26 5.15 15.26
C GLN A 163 12.95 4.13 14.35
N MET A 164 13.20 4.59 13.14
CA MET A 164 14.06 3.93 12.15
C MET A 164 15.26 4.83 11.89
N ILE A 165 16.46 4.32 12.11
CA ILE A 165 17.72 5.03 11.90
C ILE A 165 18.56 4.23 10.90
N ASN A 166 18.97 4.86 9.79
CA ASN A 166 19.76 4.21 8.76
C ASN A 166 19.17 2.88 8.26
N LEU A 167 17.83 2.80 8.18
CA LEU A 167 17.17 1.66 7.57
C LEU A 167 17.23 1.82 6.05
N ARG A 168 17.73 0.79 5.38
CA ARG A 168 17.80 0.75 3.92
C ARG A 168 16.87 -0.33 3.38
N ALA A 169 16.02 0.03 2.43
CA ALA A 169 15.31 -0.92 1.59
C ALA A 169 15.74 -0.74 0.14
N GLY A 170 16.42 -1.75 -0.39
CA GLY A 170 16.94 -1.74 -1.75
C GLY A 170 16.83 -3.12 -2.39
N ALA A 171 16.68 -3.18 -3.70
CA ALA A 171 16.67 -4.45 -4.39
C ALA A 171 18.08 -5.05 -4.43
N ARG A 172 18.19 -6.36 -4.25
CA ARG A 172 19.46 -7.05 -4.28
C ARG A 172 20.20 -6.80 -5.60
N GLY A 173 21.48 -6.43 -5.49
CA GLY A 173 22.30 -6.08 -6.65
C GLY A 173 21.91 -4.77 -7.33
N GLY A 174 21.28 -3.81 -6.59
CA GLY A 174 20.87 -2.52 -7.12
C GLY A 174 19.78 -2.62 -8.20
N GLY A 175 18.91 -3.63 -8.12
CA GLY A 175 17.89 -3.87 -9.13
C GLY A 175 18.33 -4.79 -10.29
N LYS A 176 19.62 -5.15 -10.38
CA LYS A 176 20.13 -6.02 -11.46
C LYS A 176 19.90 -7.51 -11.21
N ILE A 177 19.84 -7.92 -9.94
CA ILE A 177 19.62 -9.32 -9.55
C ILE A 177 18.15 -9.54 -9.16
N ARG A 178 17.55 -8.59 -8.45
CA ARG A 178 16.14 -8.60 -8.07
C ARG A 178 15.47 -7.32 -8.52
N PRO A 179 14.26 -7.38 -9.08
CA PRO A 179 13.60 -6.19 -9.61
C PRO A 179 13.00 -5.29 -8.54
N CYS A 180 12.88 -5.75 -7.29
CA CYS A 180 12.27 -4.96 -6.23
C CYS A 180 12.84 -5.27 -4.84
N SER A 181 12.79 -4.26 -3.97
CA SER A 181 13.10 -4.37 -2.55
C SER A 181 11.91 -4.94 -1.77
N THR A 182 10.73 -4.38 -1.98
CA THR A 182 9.46 -4.82 -1.40
C THR A 182 8.43 -5.01 -2.52
N THR A 183 7.46 -5.89 -2.33
CA THR A 183 6.35 -6.07 -3.28
C THR A 183 5.08 -5.34 -2.85
N ALA A 184 5.18 -4.51 -1.84
CA ALA A 184 4.20 -3.57 -1.35
C ALA A 184 4.97 -2.33 -0.84
N ASP A 185 4.39 -1.58 0.09
CA ASP A 185 5.02 -0.40 0.69
C ASP A 185 6.37 -0.73 1.34
N VAL A 186 7.28 0.24 1.41
CA VAL A 186 8.46 0.04 2.25
C VAL A 186 8.09 0.22 3.72
N VAL A 187 7.41 1.31 4.06
CA VAL A 187 6.93 1.58 5.41
C VAL A 187 5.45 1.87 5.36
N HIS A 188 4.66 1.08 6.04
CA HIS A 188 3.22 1.25 6.14
C HIS A 188 2.81 1.31 7.62
N SER A 189 2.38 2.47 8.07
CA SER A 189 1.88 2.67 9.42
C SER A 189 0.39 2.91 9.39
N THR A 190 -0.36 1.98 9.96
CA THR A 190 -1.80 2.07 10.07
C THR A 190 -2.24 1.86 11.51
N ASN A 191 -3.11 2.74 12.02
CA ASN A 191 -3.68 2.58 13.34
C ASN A 191 -2.61 2.53 14.46
N SER A 192 -1.60 3.39 14.37
CA SER A 192 -0.55 3.60 15.40
C SER A 192 -0.76 4.94 16.09
N LEU A 193 -0.10 5.15 17.23
CA LEU A 193 -0.15 6.44 17.93
C LEU A 193 0.84 7.46 17.37
N GLY A 194 1.59 7.11 16.34
CA GLY A 194 2.63 7.98 15.79
C GLY A 194 3.84 8.12 16.72
N TYR A 195 4.31 9.36 16.96
CA TYR A 195 5.58 9.64 17.64
C TYR A 195 6.73 8.85 17.01
N CYS A 196 6.81 8.94 15.69
CA CYS A 196 7.78 8.24 14.87
C CYS A 196 8.86 9.15 14.36
N LYS A 197 10.09 8.63 14.29
CA LYS A 197 11.21 9.26 13.59
C LYS A 197 11.77 8.31 12.54
N MET A 198 11.96 8.85 11.34
CA MET A 198 12.73 8.22 10.27
C MET A 198 13.93 9.11 9.99
N ILE A 199 15.14 8.64 10.27
CA ILE A 199 16.36 9.43 10.17
C ILE A 199 17.41 8.69 9.34
N GLY A 200 17.92 9.34 8.28
CA GLY A 200 18.98 8.79 7.44
C GLY A 200 18.56 7.53 6.67
N CYS A 201 17.27 7.29 6.50
CA CYS A 201 16.77 6.11 5.80
C CYS A 201 16.90 6.25 4.27
N SER A 202 17.05 5.11 3.56
CA SER A 202 17.18 5.10 2.10
C SER A 202 16.31 4.01 1.51
N PHE A 203 15.35 4.39 0.64
CA PHE A 203 14.37 3.47 0.07
C PHE A 203 14.35 3.54 -1.45
N SER A 204 14.35 2.37 -2.09
CA SER A 204 14.30 2.25 -3.54
C SER A 204 13.64 0.97 -4.02
N LEU A 205 13.16 0.99 -5.26
CA LEU A 205 12.66 -0.17 -6.01
C LEU A 205 11.55 -0.96 -5.31
N ASN A 206 10.71 -0.28 -4.53
CA ASN A 206 9.47 -0.82 -3.97
C ASN A 206 8.37 -0.94 -5.06
N GLN A 207 7.22 -1.57 -4.74
CA GLN A 207 6.16 -1.83 -5.72
C GLN A 207 4.81 -1.22 -5.36
N ASP A 208 4.73 -0.46 -4.27
CA ASP A 208 3.57 0.35 -3.87
C ASP A 208 4.08 1.67 -3.25
N ASP A 209 3.39 2.27 -2.30
CA ASP A 209 3.87 3.51 -1.70
C ASP A 209 5.21 3.32 -0.98
N VAL A 210 6.11 4.26 -1.14
CA VAL A 210 7.41 4.16 -0.46
C VAL A 210 7.24 4.36 1.05
N VAL A 211 6.31 5.24 1.43
CA VAL A 211 5.89 5.45 2.82
C VAL A 211 4.40 5.74 2.82
N ASN A 212 3.64 5.11 3.72
CA ASN A 212 2.24 5.43 3.98
C ASN A 212 1.98 5.46 5.48
N PHE A 213 1.66 6.65 6.01
CA PHE A 213 1.31 6.85 7.41
C PHE A 213 -0.12 7.35 7.52
N HIS A 214 -1.00 6.54 8.08
CA HIS A 214 -2.40 6.90 8.27
C HIS A 214 -2.98 6.28 9.54
N ASP A 215 -4.05 6.88 10.05
CA ASP A 215 -4.94 6.23 11.00
C ASP A 215 -6.07 5.48 10.27
N ARG A 216 -6.81 4.69 11.00
CA ARG A 216 -8.07 4.11 10.53
C ARG A 216 -9.21 4.94 11.08
N THR A 217 -9.95 5.58 10.18
CA THR A 217 -11.17 6.29 10.48
C THR A 217 -12.37 5.54 9.90
N THR A 218 -13.57 5.92 10.27
CA THR A 218 -14.79 5.37 9.71
C THR A 218 -15.86 6.43 9.63
N PHE A 219 -16.94 6.17 8.90
CA PHE A 219 -18.14 6.97 8.93
C PHE A 219 -19.20 6.30 9.81
N ALA A 220 -19.85 7.08 10.66
CA ALA A 220 -20.93 6.60 11.48
C ALA A 220 -22.08 7.60 11.58
N LYS A 221 -23.29 7.08 11.75
CA LYS A 221 -24.52 7.86 11.95
C LYS A 221 -24.98 7.74 13.39
N LYS A 222 -25.54 8.82 13.92
CA LYS A 222 -26.29 8.78 15.18
C LYS A 222 -27.55 7.95 15.01
N ILE A 223 -27.78 6.99 15.89
CA ILE A 223 -28.97 6.13 15.91
C ILE A 223 -29.89 6.52 17.07
N SER A 224 -29.32 6.77 18.24
CA SER A 224 -30.03 7.20 19.41
C SER A 224 -29.19 8.20 20.21
N LYS A 225 -29.63 8.55 21.41
CA LYS A 225 -29.00 9.53 22.28
C LYS A 225 -27.51 9.28 22.49
N ASN A 226 -27.11 8.01 22.71
CA ASN A 226 -25.72 7.59 22.96
C ASN A 226 -25.28 6.43 22.09
N GLU A 227 -25.90 6.25 20.93
CA GLU A 227 -25.60 5.15 20.01
C GLU A 227 -25.29 5.68 18.62
N MET A 228 -24.22 5.16 18.02
CA MET A 228 -23.83 5.41 16.65
C MET A 228 -23.70 4.10 15.89
N GLN A 229 -23.98 4.10 14.59
CA GLN A 229 -23.79 2.97 13.71
C GLN A 229 -22.73 3.28 12.65
N ILE A 230 -21.73 2.42 12.54
CA ILE A 230 -20.75 2.46 11.45
C ILE A 230 -21.48 2.13 10.14
N VAL A 231 -21.28 3.00 9.13
CA VAL A 231 -21.96 2.88 7.82
C VAL A 231 -20.99 2.55 6.68
N ASN A 232 -19.71 2.39 6.97
CA ASN A 232 -18.73 1.93 5.99
C ASN A 232 -18.88 0.42 5.80
N SER A 233 -18.88 -0.08 4.57
CA SER A 233 -19.03 -1.51 4.23
C SER A 233 -17.94 -2.41 4.85
N ARG A 234 -16.78 -1.86 5.20
CA ARG A 234 -15.70 -2.58 5.90
C ARG A 234 -15.95 -2.69 7.41
N GLY A 235 -16.93 -1.97 7.91
CA GLY A 235 -17.44 -2.04 9.26
C GLY A 235 -16.40 -1.86 10.36
N ASN A 236 -16.77 -2.30 11.54
CA ASN A 236 -15.88 -2.28 12.71
C ASN A 236 -14.65 -3.19 12.55
N TYR A 237 -14.72 -4.20 11.73
CA TYR A 237 -13.52 -5.03 11.41
C TYR A 237 -12.35 -4.18 10.91
N TYR A 238 -12.62 -3.22 10.03
CA TYR A 238 -11.58 -2.30 9.55
C TYR A 238 -11.25 -1.22 10.57
N PHE A 239 -12.26 -0.60 11.15
CA PHE A 239 -12.09 0.46 12.14
C PHE A 239 -11.39 -0.05 13.40
N GLY A 240 -11.72 -1.27 13.84
CA GLY A 240 -11.09 -1.97 14.93
C GLY A 240 -11.31 -1.32 16.29
N ALA A 241 -12.48 -0.68 16.51
CA ALA A 241 -12.84 -0.12 17.77
C ALA A 241 -13.07 -1.19 18.84
N GLN A 242 -12.73 -0.85 20.07
CA GLN A 242 -12.92 -1.70 21.24
C GLN A 242 -13.62 -0.92 22.36
N ALA A 243 -14.30 -1.63 23.25
CA ALA A 243 -14.81 -1.01 24.47
C ALA A 243 -13.64 -0.45 25.29
N GLY A 244 -13.79 0.80 25.73
CA GLY A 244 -12.72 1.55 26.38
C GLY A 244 -12.00 2.56 25.49
N ASP A 245 -12.07 2.42 24.16
CA ASP A 245 -11.51 3.41 23.23
C ASP A 245 -12.20 4.77 23.39
N ILE A 246 -11.40 5.83 23.27
CA ILE A 246 -11.92 7.19 23.14
C ILE A 246 -11.97 7.55 21.66
N ILE A 247 -13.14 7.99 21.21
CA ILE A 247 -13.35 8.49 19.86
C ILE A 247 -13.52 9.99 19.85
N ASP A 248 -13.09 10.60 18.76
CA ASP A 248 -13.35 11.99 18.41
C ASP A 248 -14.22 12.03 17.15
N LEU A 249 -15.20 12.94 17.12
CA LEU A 249 -16.06 13.15 15.98
C LEU A 249 -15.62 14.35 15.16
N TYR A 250 -15.66 14.19 13.86
CA TYR A 250 -15.42 15.24 12.87
C TYR A 250 -16.60 15.34 11.92
N GLU A 251 -16.85 16.52 11.41
CA GLU A 251 -17.80 16.72 10.31
C GLU A 251 -17.21 16.08 9.01
N ALA A 252 -18.04 15.97 7.98
CA ALA A 252 -17.63 15.37 6.70
C ALA A 252 -16.47 16.09 6.00
N ASP A 253 -16.23 17.36 6.32
CA ASP A 253 -15.10 18.16 5.83
C ASP A 253 -13.84 18.05 6.71
N CYS A 254 -13.80 17.11 7.64
CA CYS A 254 -12.74 16.91 8.63
C CYS A 254 -12.64 18.03 9.69
N SER A 255 -13.56 18.95 9.76
CA SER A 255 -13.59 19.94 10.84
C SER A 255 -13.95 19.26 12.17
N PRO A 256 -13.24 19.55 13.28
CA PRO A 256 -13.53 18.94 14.57
C PRO A 256 -14.86 19.45 15.12
N THR A 257 -15.68 18.55 15.63
CA THR A 257 -16.93 18.92 16.34
C THR A 257 -16.69 19.39 17.78
N GLY A 258 -15.51 19.10 18.34
CA GLY A 258 -15.20 19.26 19.76
C GLY A 258 -15.76 18.13 20.64
N PHE A 259 -16.48 17.18 20.06
CA PHE A 259 -17.04 16.06 20.80
C PHE A 259 -16.06 14.90 20.90
N SER A 260 -15.95 14.36 22.12
CA SER A 260 -15.21 13.12 22.42
C SER A 260 -16.03 12.27 23.36
N ALA A 261 -16.01 10.98 23.19
CA ALA A 261 -16.68 10.03 24.06
C ALA A 261 -15.91 8.71 24.17
N LYS A 262 -16.16 7.99 25.26
CA LYS A 262 -15.64 6.64 25.46
C LYS A 262 -16.67 5.62 24.96
N ILE A 263 -16.18 4.64 24.21
CA ILE A 263 -17.00 3.49 23.82
C ILE A 263 -17.18 2.59 25.05
N ILE A 264 -18.41 2.38 25.46
CA ILE A 264 -18.77 1.52 26.61
C ILE A 264 -19.15 0.10 26.18
N LYS A 265 -19.69 -0.06 24.97
CA LYS A 265 -20.07 -1.35 24.38
C LYS A 265 -20.02 -1.27 22.87
N ILE A 266 -19.76 -2.40 22.24
CA ILE A 266 -19.87 -2.59 20.79
C ILE A 266 -20.77 -3.80 20.54
N ASP A 267 -21.65 -3.66 19.53
CA ASP A 267 -22.53 -4.72 19.09
C ASP A 267 -22.61 -4.68 17.55
N GLY A 268 -21.83 -5.55 16.91
CA GLY A 268 -21.63 -5.48 15.46
C GLY A 268 -21.06 -4.13 15.02
N GLU A 269 -21.85 -3.39 14.25
CA GLU A 269 -21.50 -2.05 13.76
C GLU A 269 -21.96 -0.92 14.70
N ASN A 270 -22.64 -1.25 15.81
CA ASN A 270 -23.15 -0.26 16.73
C ASN A 270 -22.17 0.02 17.86
N LEU A 271 -21.86 1.31 18.04
CA LEU A 271 -21.01 1.85 19.10
C LEU A 271 -21.89 2.52 20.14
N TYR A 272 -21.84 2.06 21.38
CA TYR A 272 -22.53 2.67 22.53
C TYR A 272 -21.52 3.53 23.31
N LEU A 273 -21.89 4.79 23.56
CA LEU A 273 -21.00 5.80 24.12
C LEU A 273 -21.43 6.19 25.53
N ASP A 274 -20.48 6.68 26.31
CA ASP A 274 -20.72 7.21 27.65
C ASP A 274 -21.34 8.63 27.66
N SER A 275 -21.53 9.23 26.49
CA SER A 275 -21.98 10.61 26.32
C SER A 275 -23.00 10.72 25.20
N ASP A 276 -23.85 11.76 25.27
CA ASP A 276 -24.86 12.04 24.27
C ASP A 276 -24.25 12.50 22.95
N VAL A 277 -24.49 11.78 21.88
CA VAL A 277 -24.02 12.10 20.54
C VAL A 277 -24.66 13.38 20.02
N PRO A 278 -23.92 14.38 19.56
CA PRO A 278 -24.46 15.61 18.99
C PRO A 278 -25.24 15.33 17.70
N GLU A 279 -25.98 16.32 17.21
CA GLU A 279 -26.57 16.27 15.88
C GLU A 279 -25.52 16.57 14.82
N ALA A 280 -25.45 15.76 13.76
CA ALA A 280 -24.56 16.00 12.63
C ALA A 280 -25.11 17.13 11.75
N LYS A 281 -24.22 17.97 11.22
CA LYS A 281 -24.58 18.97 10.19
C LYS A 281 -24.98 18.31 8.85
N GLY A 282 -24.50 17.10 8.61
CA GLY A 282 -24.72 16.34 7.38
C GLY A 282 -25.26 14.94 7.63
N ALA A 283 -24.89 13.99 6.78
CA ALA A 283 -25.37 12.61 6.79
C ALA A 283 -24.80 11.75 7.94
N GLY A 284 -23.86 12.27 8.73
CA GLY A 284 -23.19 11.58 9.82
C GLY A 284 -21.83 12.18 10.12
N PHE A 285 -21.01 11.46 10.84
CA PHE A 285 -19.69 11.89 11.31
C PHE A 285 -18.59 11.04 10.72
N LEU A 286 -17.42 11.64 10.51
CA LEU A 286 -16.17 10.94 10.46
C LEU A 286 -15.73 10.65 11.91
N VAL A 287 -15.41 9.41 12.20
CA VAL A 287 -15.06 8.93 13.54
C VAL A 287 -13.61 8.48 13.55
N SER A 288 -12.82 9.02 14.47
CA SER A 288 -11.43 8.64 14.69
C SER A 288 -11.22 8.13 16.11
N ARG A 289 -10.36 7.13 16.27
CA ARG A 289 -9.95 6.63 17.59
C ARG A 289 -8.65 7.28 18.03
N ARG A 290 -8.56 7.72 19.28
CA ARG A 290 -7.32 8.26 19.83
C ARG A 290 -6.20 7.22 19.91
N SER A 291 -6.54 5.96 20.14
CA SER A 291 -5.61 4.84 20.18
C SER A 291 -4.95 4.51 18.84
N GLY A 292 -5.44 5.08 17.74
CA GLY A 292 -4.93 4.85 16.39
C GLY A 292 -4.52 6.12 15.65
N ALA A 293 -4.40 7.23 16.36
CA ALA A 293 -4.09 8.54 15.77
C ALA A 293 -2.61 8.66 15.38
N THR A 294 -2.29 8.49 14.11
CA THR A 294 -0.92 8.54 13.57
C THR A 294 -0.45 9.98 13.40
N ASP A 295 -0.02 10.61 14.47
CA ASP A 295 0.47 11.99 14.53
C ASP A 295 1.93 12.05 14.99
N ASN A 296 2.55 13.26 14.96
CA ASN A 296 3.89 13.54 15.47
C ASN A 296 4.99 12.74 14.75
N LEU A 297 5.14 13.03 13.46
CA LEU A 297 6.06 12.33 12.58
C LEU A 297 7.23 13.23 12.20
N LEU A 298 8.45 12.70 12.29
CA LEU A 298 9.67 13.32 11.77
C LEU A 298 10.32 12.41 10.74
N VAL A 299 10.49 12.93 9.53
CA VAL A 299 11.24 12.30 8.44
C VAL A 299 12.40 13.21 8.10
N LYS A 300 13.62 12.78 8.38
CA LYS A 300 14.80 13.62 8.28
C LYS A 300 15.97 12.91 7.61
N ASP A 301 16.69 13.67 6.76
CA ASP A 301 17.90 13.21 6.07
C ASP A 301 17.70 11.89 5.31
N CYS A 302 16.50 11.66 4.76
CA CYS A 302 16.12 10.43 4.05
C CYS A 302 16.26 10.58 2.54
N VAL A 303 16.55 9.47 1.86
CA VAL A 303 16.63 9.40 0.40
C VAL A 303 15.61 8.40 -0.15
N PHE A 304 14.76 8.89 -1.04
CA PHE A 304 13.78 8.10 -1.78
C PHE A 304 14.17 8.17 -3.26
N GLU A 305 14.69 7.05 -3.78
CA GLU A 305 15.25 7.00 -5.12
C GLU A 305 14.72 5.81 -5.92
N ASN A 306 14.40 6.01 -7.20
CA ASN A 306 13.87 4.94 -8.04
C ASN A 306 12.72 4.17 -7.34
N TYR A 307 11.83 4.90 -6.70
CA TYR A 307 10.70 4.35 -5.94
C TYR A 307 9.45 4.28 -6.81
N TYR A 308 8.52 3.41 -6.45
CA TYR A 308 7.16 3.39 -6.98
C TYR A 308 6.19 4.00 -5.95
N GLY A 309 5.02 4.47 -6.39
CA GLY A 309 4.05 5.08 -5.50
C GLY A 309 4.51 6.44 -4.96
N ARG A 310 4.26 6.69 -3.69
CA ARG A 310 4.38 8.01 -3.06
C ARG A 310 4.87 7.90 -1.63
N ALA A 311 5.38 8.98 -1.06
CA ALA A 311 5.44 9.16 0.38
C ALA A 311 4.16 9.89 0.83
N ILE A 312 3.28 9.20 1.55
CA ILE A 312 1.97 9.69 1.98
C ILE A 312 1.94 9.87 3.49
N PHE A 313 1.52 11.05 3.92
CA PHE A 313 1.34 11.38 5.33
C PHE A 313 -0.07 11.92 5.55
N GLN A 314 -0.86 11.23 6.34
CA GLN A 314 -2.27 11.53 6.59
C GLN A 314 -2.54 11.90 8.06
N GLY A 315 -1.49 12.27 8.79
CA GLY A 315 -1.53 12.67 10.19
C GLY A 315 -1.30 14.17 10.41
N ARG A 316 -1.15 14.54 11.67
CA ARG A 316 -0.90 15.91 12.13
C ARG A 316 0.49 16.02 12.73
N ASN A 317 1.04 17.26 12.79
CA ASN A 317 2.38 17.53 13.31
C ASN A 317 3.43 16.72 12.54
N VAL A 318 3.52 16.90 11.24
CA VAL A 318 4.44 16.19 10.35
C VAL A 318 5.57 17.11 9.94
N THR A 319 6.81 16.69 10.14
CA THR A 319 7.99 17.40 9.64
C THR A 319 8.75 16.49 8.67
N VAL A 320 8.98 16.99 7.45
CA VAL A 320 9.85 16.39 6.44
C VAL A 320 11.01 17.35 6.19
N GLU A 321 12.23 16.93 6.54
CA GLU A 321 13.40 17.81 6.58
C GLU A 321 14.59 17.17 5.86
N ASN A 322 15.26 17.95 5.00
CA ASN A 322 16.49 17.57 4.30
C ASN A 322 16.39 16.22 3.55
N CYS A 323 15.23 15.92 2.99
CA CYS A 323 14.99 14.68 2.25
C CYS A 323 15.19 14.86 0.75
N VAL A 324 15.60 13.81 0.07
CA VAL A 324 15.75 13.76 -1.39
C VAL A 324 14.74 12.80 -1.97
N PHE A 325 13.96 13.27 -2.95
CA PHE A 325 12.99 12.48 -3.72
C PHE A 325 13.40 12.54 -5.18
N LYS A 326 13.84 11.41 -5.75
CA LYS A 326 14.29 11.39 -7.14
C LYS A 326 13.89 10.14 -7.92
N ASN A 327 13.72 10.32 -9.22
CA ASN A 327 13.37 9.26 -10.16
C ASN A 327 12.08 8.52 -9.80
N GLY A 328 11.10 9.18 -9.19
CA GLY A 328 9.78 8.62 -8.91
C GLY A 328 8.83 8.80 -10.10
N PRO A 329 7.95 7.83 -10.41
CA PRO A 329 7.03 7.93 -11.55
C PRO A 329 5.76 8.73 -11.24
N SER A 330 5.57 9.17 -10.00
CA SER A 330 4.34 9.79 -9.50
C SER A 330 4.65 11.00 -8.60
N ILE A 331 3.64 11.55 -7.96
CA ILE A 331 3.77 12.62 -6.96
C ILE A 331 4.66 12.12 -5.81
N PRO A 332 5.82 12.71 -5.57
CA PRO A 332 6.77 12.15 -4.60
C PRO A 332 6.30 12.26 -3.15
N LEU A 333 5.68 13.37 -2.79
CA LEU A 333 5.27 13.68 -1.42
C LEU A 333 3.82 14.13 -1.39
N LYS A 334 3.01 13.50 -0.54
CA LYS A 334 1.57 13.75 -0.49
C LYS A 334 1.06 13.87 0.95
N PHE A 335 0.35 14.96 1.22
CA PHE A 335 -0.37 15.20 2.46
C PHE A 335 -1.86 15.22 2.14
N GLN A 336 -2.57 14.21 2.59
CA GLN A 336 -4.00 14.09 2.28
C GLN A 336 -4.73 13.22 3.29
N THR A 337 -6.06 13.29 3.27
CA THR A 337 -6.96 12.24 3.71
C THR A 337 -7.44 11.46 2.48
N ALA A 338 -7.70 10.16 2.63
CA ALA A 338 -8.19 9.31 1.56
C ALA A 338 -9.50 8.63 1.98
N PHE A 339 -10.62 9.23 1.58
CA PHE A 339 -11.96 8.73 1.87
C PHE A 339 -12.56 8.14 0.61
N THR A 340 -12.59 6.83 0.55
CA THR A 340 -13.33 6.10 -0.47
C THR A 340 -14.25 5.13 0.24
N LEU A 341 -15.54 5.47 0.30
CA LEU A 341 -16.58 4.58 0.83
C LEU A 341 -16.43 3.21 0.18
N ASP A 342 -16.60 2.16 0.96
CA ASP A 342 -16.48 0.76 0.55
C ASP A 342 -15.06 0.28 0.23
N LYS A 343 -14.05 1.14 0.34
CA LYS A 343 -12.64 0.77 0.14
C LYS A 343 -11.79 1.07 1.37
N TRP A 344 -11.37 2.31 1.50
CA TRP A 344 -10.55 2.75 2.63
C TRP A 344 -10.99 4.13 3.09
N VAL A 345 -10.90 4.35 4.40
CA VAL A 345 -11.14 5.62 5.04
C VAL A 345 -9.92 5.90 5.92
N GLU A 346 -9.07 6.80 5.45
CA GLU A 346 -7.74 7.03 6.01
C GLU A 346 -7.53 8.51 6.32
N GLY A 347 -7.04 8.79 7.52
CA GLY A 347 -6.80 10.13 8.00
C GLY A 347 -8.04 10.84 8.51
N ARG A 348 -7.83 11.87 9.30
CA ARG A 348 -8.87 12.72 9.93
C ARG A 348 -8.60 14.21 9.71
N GLY A 349 -7.90 14.55 8.66
CA GLY A 349 -7.40 15.89 8.38
C GLY A 349 -5.92 16.02 8.68
N VAL A 350 -5.21 16.65 7.77
CA VAL A 350 -3.79 16.94 7.87
C VAL A 350 -3.60 18.38 8.36
N SER A 351 -2.74 18.57 9.36
CA SER A 351 -2.43 19.91 9.88
C SER A 351 -1.03 19.99 10.49
N ASN A 352 -0.50 21.21 10.67
CA ASN A 352 0.82 21.46 11.24
C ASN A 352 1.92 20.71 10.49
N VAL A 353 2.02 20.92 9.18
CA VAL A 353 3.01 20.29 8.31
C VAL A 353 4.14 21.25 8.02
N VAL A 354 5.37 20.78 8.18
CA VAL A 354 6.59 21.49 7.80
C VAL A 354 7.36 20.65 6.80
N VAL A 355 7.66 21.23 5.63
CA VAL A 355 8.58 20.64 4.65
C VAL A 355 9.70 21.66 4.42
N ARG A 356 10.94 21.26 4.69
CA ARG A 356 12.09 22.17 4.56
C ARG A 356 13.37 21.47 4.12
N GLY A 357 14.18 22.15 3.34
CA GLY A 357 15.49 21.64 2.90
C GLY A 357 15.41 20.40 2.00
N CYS A 358 14.25 20.08 1.42
CA CYS A 358 14.05 18.91 0.59
C CYS A 358 14.37 19.19 -0.89
N THR A 359 14.87 18.16 -1.57
CA THR A 359 15.15 18.17 -3.01
C THR A 359 14.22 17.23 -3.74
N PHE A 360 13.67 17.68 -4.88
CA PHE A 360 12.82 16.90 -5.76
C PHE A 360 13.45 16.92 -7.16
N GLU A 361 13.96 15.77 -7.60
CA GLU A 361 14.76 15.64 -8.82
C GLU A 361 14.18 14.55 -9.72
N ASP A 362 14.04 14.84 -11.01
CA ASP A 362 13.64 13.89 -12.06
C ASP A 362 12.39 13.03 -11.72
N ASN A 363 11.48 13.61 -10.97
CA ASN A 363 10.19 12.96 -10.72
C ASN A 363 9.28 13.23 -11.93
N ASN A 364 8.91 12.18 -12.63
CA ASN A 364 8.10 12.25 -13.85
C ASN A 364 6.65 12.67 -13.54
N PHE A 365 6.41 13.96 -13.45
CA PHE A 365 5.08 14.52 -13.51
C PHE A 365 4.58 14.52 -14.95
N LYS A 366 4.20 13.37 -15.49
CA LYS A 366 3.30 13.38 -16.66
C LYS A 366 1.89 13.59 -16.14
N MET A 367 1.45 14.84 -16.26
CA MET A 367 0.03 15.17 -16.22
C MET A 367 -0.70 14.52 -17.39
#